data_e0cff2ad4024c02afbc049bbb13e9be8
#
_entry.id   e0cff2ad4024c02afbc049bbb13e9be8
#
_cell.length_a   1.000
_cell.length_b   1.000
_cell.length_c   1.000
_cell.angle_alpha   90.00
_cell.angle_beta   90.00
_cell.angle_gamma   90.00
#
_symmetry.space_group_name_H-M   'P 1'
#
loop_
_entity.id
_entity.type
_entity.pdbx_description
1 polymer ?
#
loop_
_entity_poly.entity_id
_entity_poly.type
_entity_poly.pdbx_seq_one_letter_code
_entity_poly.pdbx_strand_id
1 'polypeptide(L)' 'MAATKFTAIYVNNDGKLIEREIPGMNTYKIAEKFAIMLNDPEETKLVCVIESWKLYPKENEKTEKN' A
#
# COMPACT_ATOMS: atom_id res chain seq x y z
N MET A 1 -12.93 13.62 -3.03
CA MET A 1 -11.60 13.09 -2.85
C MET A 1 -11.17 12.28 -4.04
N ALA A 2 -9.97 12.54 -4.50
CA ALA A 2 -9.48 11.83 -5.67
C ALA A 2 -9.06 10.43 -5.31
N ALA A 3 -9.34 9.49 -6.21
CA ALA A 3 -8.86 8.12 -6.05
C ALA A 3 -7.43 8.04 -6.51
N THR A 4 -6.65 7.16 -5.89
CA THR A 4 -5.27 6.96 -6.25
C THR A 4 -4.90 5.51 -5.98
N LYS A 5 -3.67 5.14 -6.31
CA LYS A 5 -3.18 3.80 -6.02
C LYS A 5 -2.65 3.73 -4.61
N PHE A 6 -2.92 2.62 -3.96
CA PHE A 6 -2.46 2.39 -2.60
C PHE A 6 -1.68 1.09 -2.51
N THR A 7 -0.79 1.05 -1.53
CA THR A 7 -0.02 -0.14 -1.21
C THR A 7 -0.23 -0.45 0.26
N ALA A 8 -0.50 -1.72 0.53
CA ALA A 8 -0.63 -2.19 1.91
C ALA A 8 0.71 -2.76 2.37
N ILE A 9 1.10 -2.42 3.57
CA ILE A 9 2.35 -2.89 4.17
C ILE A 9 1.99 -3.87 5.26
N TYR A 10 2.56 -5.06 5.18
CA TYR A 10 2.36 -6.12 6.17
C TYR A 10 3.69 -6.52 6.76
N VAL A 11 3.63 -7.11 7.94
CA VAL A 11 4.83 -7.73 8.53
C VAL A 11 4.54 -9.22 8.67
N ASN A 12 5.52 -10.06 8.26
CA ASN A 12 5.34 -11.50 8.38
C ASN A 12 5.90 -12.01 9.69
N ASN A 13 5.81 -13.32 9.89
CA ASN A 13 6.24 -13.94 11.14
C ASN A 13 7.73 -13.83 11.37
N ASP A 14 8.49 -13.58 10.34
CA ASP A 14 9.94 -13.38 10.43
C ASP A 14 10.32 -11.94 10.73
N GLY A 15 9.33 -11.07 10.85
CA GLY A 15 9.57 -9.66 11.08
C GLY A 15 9.91 -8.87 9.83
N LYS A 16 9.69 -9.45 8.66
CA LYS A 16 9.96 -8.77 7.40
C LYS A 16 8.74 -8.06 6.89
N LEU A 17 8.96 -6.92 6.26
CA LEU A 17 7.88 -6.15 5.67
C LEU A 17 7.57 -6.65 4.27
N ILE A 18 6.29 -6.74 3.97
CA ILE A 18 5.80 -7.18 2.67
C ILE A 18 4.89 -6.10 2.12
N GLU A 19 5.13 -5.70 0.87
CA GLU A 19 4.29 -4.73 0.19
C GLU A 19 3.34 -5.46 -0.74
N ARG A 20 2.07 -5.04 -0.69
CA ARG A 20 1.07 -5.61 -1.57
C ARG A 20 0.26 -4.48 -2.16
N GLU A 21 0.28 -4.37 -3.49
CA GLU A 21 -0.44 -3.30 -4.16
C GLU A 21 -1.94 -3.58 -4.14
N ILE A 22 -2.71 -2.57 -3.78
CA ILE A 22 -4.17 -2.67 -3.81
C ILE A 22 -4.63 -2.52 -5.25
N PRO A 23 -5.46 -3.44 -5.76
CA PRO A 23 -5.91 -3.35 -7.15
C PRO A 23 -6.70 -2.08 -7.44
N GLY A 24 -6.40 -1.46 -8.57
CA GLY A 24 -7.17 -0.31 -9.05
C GLY A 24 -6.86 0.97 -8.30
N MET A 25 -7.65 1.99 -8.63
CA MET A 25 -7.56 3.30 -7.99
C MET A 25 -8.65 3.40 -6.95
N ASN A 26 -8.30 3.80 -5.74
CA ASN A 26 -9.22 3.77 -4.61
C ASN A 26 -9.08 5.00 -3.74
N THR A 27 -10.10 5.23 -2.90
CA THR A 27 -9.94 6.14 -1.78
C THR A 27 -9.27 5.39 -0.64
N TYR A 28 -8.76 6.13 0.32
CA TYR A 28 -8.06 5.50 1.45
C TYR A 28 -8.95 4.50 2.17
N LYS A 29 -10.21 4.85 2.40
CA LYS A 29 -11.12 3.96 3.12
C LYS A 29 -11.33 2.64 2.40
N ILE A 30 -11.50 2.70 1.10
CA ILE A 30 -11.70 1.49 0.31
C ILE A 30 -10.42 0.67 0.28
N ALA A 31 -9.28 1.34 0.12
CA ALA A 31 -8.00 0.65 0.11
C ALA A 31 -7.75 -0.05 1.43
N GLU A 32 -8.11 0.59 2.52
CA GLU A 32 -7.94 -0.01 3.85
C GLU A 32 -8.76 -1.29 3.98
N LYS A 33 -9.98 -1.27 3.47
CA LYS A 33 -10.81 -2.48 3.49
C LYS A 33 -10.19 -3.60 2.67
N PHE A 34 -9.67 -3.26 1.50
CA PHE A 34 -8.97 -4.26 0.69
C PHE A 34 -7.77 -4.84 1.42
N ALA A 35 -7.01 -3.96 2.08
CA ALA A 35 -5.82 -4.42 2.79
C ALA A 35 -6.18 -5.42 3.88
N ILE A 36 -7.27 -5.18 4.57
CA ILE A 36 -7.72 -6.10 5.62
C ILE A 36 -8.16 -7.41 5.00
N MET A 37 -8.88 -7.36 3.88
CA MET A 37 -9.35 -8.56 3.22
C MET A 37 -8.21 -9.40 2.67
N LEU A 38 -7.15 -8.77 2.21
CA LEU A 38 -6.02 -9.47 1.63
C LEU A 38 -5.05 -9.99 2.68
N ASN A 39 -5.23 -9.59 3.92
CA ASN A 39 -4.37 -10.06 5.00
C ASN A 39 -4.66 -11.52 5.33
N ASP A 40 -3.60 -12.31 5.45
CA ASP A 40 -3.70 -13.69 5.96
C ASP A 40 -3.30 -13.64 7.41
N PRO A 41 -4.26 -13.69 8.34
CA PRO A 41 -3.95 -13.45 9.77
C PRO A 41 -3.00 -14.47 10.37
N GLU A 42 -2.84 -15.63 9.72
CA GLU A 42 -1.90 -16.63 10.22
C GLU A 42 -0.47 -16.34 9.79
N GLU A 43 -0.31 -15.60 8.70
CA GLU A 43 1.00 -15.37 8.11
C GLU A 43 1.49 -13.95 8.30
N THR A 44 0.59 -12.99 8.29
CA THR A 44 0.97 -11.59 8.26
C THR A 44 0.09 -10.74 9.16
N LYS A 45 0.58 -9.55 9.43
CA LYS A 45 -0.15 -8.56 10.19
C LYS A 45 -0.09 -7.24 9.41
N LEU A 46 -1.23 -6.61 9.23
CA LEU A 46 -1.28 -5.34 8.51
C LEU A 46 -0.64 -4.25 9.36
N VAL A 47 0.30 -3.53 8.75
CA VAL A 47 0.98 -2.43 9.42
C VAL A 47 0.33 -1.10 9.07
N CYS A 48 0.20 -0.83 7.76
CA CYS A 48 -0.39 0.43 7.32
C CYS A 48 -0.77 0.34 5.85
N VAL A 49 -1.55 1.32 5.42
CA VAL A 49 -1.90 1.50 4.02
C VAL A 49 -1.44 2.89 3.62
N ILE A 50 -0.73 2.99 2.51
CA ILE A 50 -0.11 4.24 2.10
C ILE A 50 -0.30 4.43 0.60
N GLU A 51 -0.41 5.68 0.19
CA GLU A 51 -0.45 5.97 -1.24
C GLU A 51 0.85 5.50 -1.89
N SER A 52 0.71 4.74 -2.99
CA SER A 52 1.88 4.08 -3.58
C SER A 52 2.97 5.06 -3.99
N TRP A 53 2.58 6.24 -4.47
CA TRP A 53 3.59 7.22 -4.94
C TRP A 53 4.51 7.67 -3.81
N LYS A 54 4.04 7.58 -2.57
CA LYS A 54 4.87 8.00 -1.43
C LYS A 54 5.98 7.01 -1.13
N LEU A 55 5.83 5.78 -1.58
CA LEU A 55 6.87 4.76 -1.39
C LEU A 55 8.00 4.90 -2.40
N TYR A 56 7.75 5.58 -3.51
CA TYR A 56 8.73 5.72 -4.57
C TYR A 56 8.90 7.19 -4.95
N PRO A 57 9.36 8.01 -4.00
CA PRO A 57 9.46 9.44 -4.25
C PRO A 57 10.42 9.81 -5.39
N LYS A 58 11.38 8.95 -5.66
CA LYS A 58 12.32 9.23 -6.75
C LYS A 58 11.63 9.26 -8.10
N GLU A 59 10.64 8.38 -8.28
CA GLU A 59 9.89 8.38 -9.53
C GLU A 59 9.09 9.66 -9.69
N ASN A 60 8.52 10.13 -8.60
CA ASN A 60 7.78 11.38 -8.63
C ASN A 60 8.68 12.55 -8.93
N GLU A 61 9.86 12.56 -8.34
CA GLU A 61 10.81 13.62 -8.58
C GLU A 61 11.22 13.68 -10.04
N LYS A 62 11.44 12.53 -10.63
CA LYS A 62 11.80 12.46 -12.04
C LYS A 62 10.72 13.08 -12.89
N THR A 63 9.49 12.74 -12.60
CA THR A 63 8.36 13.22 -13.36
C THR A 63 8.26 14.74 -13.27
N GLU A 64 8.50 15.25 -12.08
CA GLU A 64 8.36 16.70 -11.86
C GLU A 64 9.45 17.49 -12.55
N LYS A 65 10.62 16.92 -12.61
CA LYS A 65 11.74 17.64 -13.20
C LYS A 65 11.60 17.81 -14.72
N ASN A 66 10.85 16.97 -15.33
CA ASN A 66 10.61 17.05 -16.75
C ASN A 66 9.45 17.97 -17.04
#